data_d05daab317fe37463de0bc5cc1264bf6
#
_entry.id   d05daab317fe37463de0bc5cc1264bf6
#
_cell.length_a   1.000
_cell.length_b   1.000
_cell.length_c   1.000
_cell.angle_alpha   90.00
_cell.angle_beta   90.00
_cell.angle_gamma   90.00
#
_symmetry.space_group_name_H-M   'P 1'
#
loop_
_entity.id
_entity.type
_entity.pdbx_description
1 polymer ?
#
loop_
_entity_poly.entity_id
_entity_poly.type
_entity_poly.pdbx_seq_one_letter_code
_entity_poly.pdbx_strand_id
1 'polypeptide(L)'
;MSKLDNSNISKHLGKSSEYACFYDPSLLVREPRSSNRTHLDLQDDNLPFVGSDTWNGYEVTALSNNGLPFFCVVKFTYPCDSKYIVESKSLKLYFNSFSMTKLGDTQEEVFASIKEKAEKDLSELLETTVIVETFSNLFCIKSERTMVNEWNLDEESQQSHITIEDTYPIEDIVFEKYLEDPSLLRVVDAEVPVSRYHSALLRSRCRVTAQPDSGDVFVYIKGKKTVDPISLLEYIVSFRDECHFHEEICEAIYKRLWDLLEPEELNVMCLYARRGGWDICPERASSKKLLHSSLGDASCVHVKMPRQ
;
A
#
# COMPACT_ATOMS: atom_id res chain seq x y z
N MET A 1 -7.06 8.72 -24.93
CA MET A 1 -5.71 8.32 -24.47
C MET A 1 -4.82 9.55 -24.47
N SER A 2 -4.76 10.27 -23.37
CA SER A 2 -3.79 11.36 -23.20
C SER A 2 -2.45 10.70 -22.83
N LYS A 3 -1.43 10.96 -23.65
CA LYS A 3 -0.04 10.64 -23.28
C LYS A 3 0.32 11.51 -22.08
N LEU A 4 0.17 10.96 -20.87
CA LEU A 4 0.76 11.55 -19.66
C LEU A 4 2.28 11.61 -19.89
N ASP A 5 2.84 12.76 -19.61
CA ASP A 5 4.27 13.02 -19.79
C ASP A 5 5.07 12.18 -18.76
N ASN A 6 5.52 11.01 -19.20
CA ASN A 6 6.30 10.06 -18.40
C ASN A 6 7.77 10.48 -18.24
N SER A 7 8.12 11.75 -18.45
CA SER A 7 9.51 12.20 -18.58
C SER A 7 10.38 12.00 -17.34
N ASN A 8 9.80 11.90 -16.14
CA ASN A 8 10.56 11.67 -14.92
C ASN A 8 10.64 10.18 -14.52
N ILE A 9 9.62 9.39 -14.81
CA ILE A 9 9.54 7.97 -14.44
C ILE A 9 10.53 7.11 -15.25
N SER A 10 10.80 7.49 -16.50
CA SER A 10 11.67 6.75 -17.41
C SER A 10 13.17 6.93 -17.16
N LYS A 11 13.58 7.68 -16.16
CA LYS A 11 15.02 7.92 -15.90
C LYS A 11 15.81 6.64 -15.59
N HIS A 12 15.16 5.63 -14.98
CA HIS A 12 15.82 4.41 -14.49
C HIS A 12 15.32 3.10 -15.14
N LEU A 13 14.29 3.16 -15.99
CA LEU A 13 13.72 1.96 -16.61
C LEU A 13 14.12 1.81 -18.07
N GLY A 14 14.54 0.59 -18.43
CA GLY A 14 14.95 0.27 -19.82
C GLY A 14 16.33 0.77 -20.22
N LYS A 15 17.10 1.34 -19.28
CA LYS A 15 18.51 1.65 -19.45
C LYS A 15 19.33 0.73 -18.55
N SER A 16 20.51 0.30 -18.99
CA SER A 16 21.50 -0.30 -18.12
C SER A 16 21.95 0.80 -17.14
N SER A 17 21.35 0.87 -15.96
CA SER A 17 21.87 1.71 -14.89
C SER A 17 23.00 0.95 -14.20
N GLU A 18 24.13 1.61 -13.95
CA GLU A 18 25.11 1.10 -13.01
C GLU A 18 24.38 0.91 -11.66
N TYR A 19 24.51 -0.29 -11.10
CA TYR A 19 23.89 -0.60 -9.81
C TYR A 19 24.62 0.21 -8.73
N ALA A 20 23.94 1.21 -8.18
CA ALA A 20 24.46 1.99 -7.06
C ALA A 20 24.48 1.10 -5.81
N CYS A 21 25.68 0.81 -5.30
CA CYS A 21 25.86 0.03 -4.08
C CYS A 21 26.38 0.87 -2.90
N PHE A 22 26.52 2.18 -3.09
CA PHE A 22 26.82 3.13 -2.02
C PHE A 22 25.66 4.10 -1.88
N TYR A 23 25.34 4.44 -0.64
CA TYR A 23 24.20 5.31 -0.29
C TYR A 23 24.11 6.54 -1.20
N ASP A 24 22.96 6.66 -1.86
CA ASP A 24 22.69 7.74 -2.81
C ASP A 24 21.21 8.15 -2.74
N PRO A 25 20.87 9.23 -2.04
CA PRO A 25 19.50 9.75 -1.96
C PRO A 25 18.99 10.35 -3.27
N SER A 26 19.87 10.67 -4.22
CA SER A 26 19.47 11.21 -5.53
C SER A 26 18.74 10.22 -6.42
N LEU A 27 18.73 8.94 -6.04
CA LEU A 27 17.97 7.88 -6.71
C LEU A 27 16.47 8.00 -6.50
N LEU A 28 16.03 8.65 -5.42
CA LEU A 28 14.63 8.77 -5.07
C LEU A 28 13.86 9.65 -6.07
N VAL A 29 12.69 9.18 -6.47
CA VAL A 29 11.75 9.89 -7.36
C VAL A 29 10.38 9.95 -6.71
N ARG A 30 9.71 11.08 -6.84
CA ARG A 30 8.34 11.29 -6.35
C ARG A 30 7.37 11.59 -7.48
N GLU A 31 6.10 11.28 -7.25
CA GLU A 31 5.00 11.58 -8.16
C GLU A 31 3.91 12.39 -7.42
N PRO A 32 3.31 13.40 -8.05
CA PRO A 32 2.24 14.16 -7.42
C PRO A 32 0.94 13.34 -7.40
N ARG A 33 0.27 13.30 -6.24
CA ARG A 33 -1.03 12.61 -6.09
C ARG A 33 -2.13 13.26 -6.94
N SER A 34 -2.05 14.57 -7.14
CA SER A 34 -3.01 15.31 -7.95
C SER A 34 -3.16 14.77 -9.37
N SER A 35 -2.14 14.12 -9.92
CA SER A 35 -2.19 13.53 -11.26
C SER A 35 -3.30 12.48 -11.42
N ASN A 36 -3.60 11.71 -10.36
CA ASN A 36 -4.68 10.72 -10.37
C ASN A 36 -5.97 11.26 -9.72
N ARG A 37 -5.85 12.04 -8.66
CA ARG A 37 -6.97 12.57 -7.89
C ARG A 37 -7.91 13.43 -8.70
N THR A 38 -7.38 14.15 -9.71
CA THR A 38 -8.19 14.94 -10.64
C THR A 38 -9.22 14.08 -11.39
N HIS A 39 -8.89 12.83 -11.75
CA HIS A 39 -9.81 11.90 -12.43
C HIS A 39 -10.88 11.33 -11.50
N LEU A 40 -10.65 11.41 -10.19
CA LEU A 40 -11.56 10.95 -9.15
C LEU A 40 -12.36 12.10 -8.52
N ASP A 41 -12.25 13.33 -9.01
CA ASP A 41 -12.82 14.55 -8.41
C ASP A 41 -12.41 14.72 -6.93
N LEU A 42 -11.21 14.28 -6.57
CA LEU A 42 -10.62 14.46 -5.24
C LEU A 42 -9.86 15.78 -5.17
N GLN A 43 -10.15 16.58 -4.14
CA GLN A 43 -9.44 17.81 -3.84
C GLN A 43 -8.45 17.56 -2.70
N ASP A 44 -7.15 17.87 -2.91
CA ASP A 44 -6.10 17.60 -1.93
C ASP A 44 -6.31 18.30 -0.57
N ASP A 45 -7.02 19.43 -0.56
CA ASP A 45 -7.36 20.20 0.64
C ASP A 45 -8.69 19.75 1.31
N ASN A 46 -9.45 18.87 0.68
CA ASN A 46 -10.73 18.37 1.19
C ASN A 46 -10.97 16.92 0.82
N LEU A 47 -10.13 16.03 1.33
CA LEU A 47 -10.26 14.60 1.07
C LEU A 47 -11.40 13.99 1.90
N PRO A 48 -12.24 13.10 1.33
CA PRO A 48 -13.32 12.42 2.04
C PRO A 48 -12.80 11.27 2.94
N PHE A 49 -11.49 11.16 3.09
CA PHE A 49 -10.82 10.12 3.86
C PHE A 49 -9.60 10.63 4.62
N VAL A 50 -9.20 9.87 5.61
CA VAL A 50 -7.90 9.87 6.26
C VAL A 50 -7.24 8.52 6.00
N GLY A 51 -5.93 8.42 6.16
CA GLY A 51 -5.24 7.14 5.95
C GLY A 51 -3.73 7.28 5.88
N SER A 52 -3.09 6.19 5.55
CA SER A 52 -1.65 6.12 5.38
C SER A 52 -1.26 5.19 4.23
N ASP A 53 -0.06 5.38 3.74
CA ASP A 53 0.62 4.47 2.84
C ASP A 53 1.78 3.84 3.58
N THR A 54 1.69 2.52 3.78
CA THR A 54 2.66 1.73 4.54
C THR A 54 3.46 0.86 3.60
N TRP A 55 4.77 0.84 3.80
CA TRP A 55 5.72 0.08 3.02
C TRP A 55 6.56 -0.81 3.92
N ASN A 56 6.81 -2.05 3.49
CA ASN A 56 7.65 -2.99 4.20
C ASN A 56 8.72 -3.53 3.26
N GLY A 57 9.99 -3.32 3.62
CA GLY A 57 11.16 -3.82 2.91
C GLY A 57 11.84 -4.92 3.71
N TYR A 58 12.06 -6.08 3.10
CA TYR A 58 12.50 -7.29 3.79
C TYR A 58 13.96 -7.63 3.58
N GLU A 59 14.64 -6.92 2.70
CA GLU A 59 15.99 -7.25 2.24
C GLU A 59 16.94 -6.04 2.35
N VAL A 60 16.67 -5.11 3.28
CA VAL A 60 17.53 -3.93 3.45
C VAL A 60 18.80 -4.33 4.18
N THR A 61 19.95 -4.01 3.60
CA THR A 61 21.27 -4.40 4.11
C THR A 61 22.26 -3.26 4.03
N ALA A 62 23.20 -3.23 4.98
CA ALA A 62 24.36 -2.34 4.99
C ALA A 62 25.53 -3.02 5.72
N LEU A 63 26.70 -2.40 5.69
CA LEU A 63 27.92 -2.91 6.31
C LEU A 63 28.22 -2.20 7.63
N SER A 64 28.81 -2.95 8.56
CA SER A 64 29.55 -2.34 9.67
C SER A 64 30.90 -1.78 9.18
N ASN A 65 31.57 -0.99 10.00
CA ASN A 65 32.84 -0.37 9.68
C ASN A 65 33.93 -1.40 9.34
N ASN A 66 33.88 -2.60 9.94
CA ASN A 66 34.79 -3.72 9.64
C ASN A 66 34.35 -4.54 8.42
N GLY A 67 33.22 -4.22 7.75
CA GLY A 67 32.72 -4.85 6.54
C GLY A 67 31.80 -6.05 6.76
N LEU A 68 31.34 -6.31 8.00
CA LEU A 68 30.33 -7.33 8.26
C LEU A 68 28.96 -6.86 7.77
N PRO A 69 28.25 -7.62 6.89
CA PRO A 69 26.91 -7.24 6.46
C PRO A 69 25.88 -7.52 7.55
N PHE A 70 24.99 -6.56 7.75
CA PHE A 70 23.76 -6.70 8.53
C PHE A 70 22.57 -6.49 7.63
N PHE A 71 21.45 -7.17 7.91
CA PHE A 71 20.19 -6.92 7.23
C PHE A 71 19.06 -6.66 8.23
N CYS A 72 18.07 -5.89 7.80
CA CYS A 72 16.88 -5.61 8.58
C CYS A 72 15.63 -5.62 7.72
N VAL A 73 14.48 -5.76 8.39
CA VAL A 73 13.20 -5.36 7.83
C VAL A 73 13.05 -3.86 8.11
N VAL A 74 12.74 -3.09 7.07
CA VAL A 74 12.39 -1.68 7.19
C VAL A 74 10.90 -1.55 7.00
N LYS A 75 10.21 -0.89 7.94
CA LYS A 75 8.85 -0.43 7.76
C LYS A 75 8.84 1.08 7.78
N PHE A 76 8.16 1.70 6.82
CA PHE A 76 7.87 3.12 6.90
C PHE A 76 6.42 3.42 6.52
N THR A 77 5.92 4.52 7.05
CA THR A 77 4.58 5.00 6.80
C THR A 77 4.55 6.52 6.67
N TYR A 78 3.68 7.02 5.82
CA TYR A 78 3.40 8.43 5.66
C TYR A 78 1.90 8.66 5.39
N PRO A 79 1.37 9.86 5.74
CA PRO A 79 -0.06 10.12 5.62
C PRO A 79 -0.51 10.21 4.16
N CYS A 80 -1.75 9.80 3.90
CA CYS A 80 -2.35 9.84 2.57
C CYS A 80 -2.64 11.25 2.05
N ASP A 81 -2.65 12.26 2.91
CA ASP A 81 -2.79 13.67 2.55
C ASP A 81 -1.47 14.33 2.13
N SER A 82 -0.36 13.58 2.11
CA SER A 82 0.90 14.04 1.52
C SER A 82 0.70 14.45 0.07
N LYS A 83 1.42 15.46 -0.37
CA LYS A 83 1.36 15.98 -1.74
C LYS A 83 1.87 15.00 -2.79
N TYR A 84 2.81 14.15 -2.37
CA TYR A 84 3.51 13.22 -3.25
C TYR A 84 3.44 11.78 -2.74
N ILE A 85 3.62 10.83 -3.65
CA ILE A 85 3.95 9.44 -3.39
C ILE A 85 5.38 9.15 -3.86
N VAL A 86 6.05 8.19 -3.22
CA VAL A 86 7.37 7.73 -3.68
C VAL A 86 7.24 6.72 -4.81
N GLU A 87 8.06 6.86 -5.86
CA GLU A 87 8.06 5.90 -6.97
C GLU A 87 8.76 4.60 -6.52
N SER A 88 8.11 3.47 -6.76
CA SER A 88 8.48 2.18 -6.17
C SER A 88 9.82 1.60 -6.64
N LYS A 89 10.23 1.87 -7.90
CA LYS A 89 11.52 1.36 -8.40
C LYS A 89 12.68 2.19 -7.90
N SER A 90 12.50 3.51 -7.85
CA SER A 90 13.47 4.44 -7.27
C SER A 90 13.72 4.15 -5.79
N LEU A 91 12.65 3.85 -5.04
CA LEU A 91 12.76 3.46 -3.64
C LEU A 91 13.58 2.18 -3.46
N LYS A 92 13.35 1.16 -4.30
CA LYS A 92 14.11 -0.09 -4.26
C LYS A 92 15.59 0.15 -4.57
N LEU A 93 15.89 0.97 -5.57
CA LEU A 93 17.27 1.36 -5.88
C LEU A 93 17.91 2.14 -4.73
N TYR A 94 17.18 3.05 -4.11
CA TYR A 94 17.64 3.81 -2.95
C TYR A 94 18.03 2.89 -1.79
N PHE A 95 17.15 1.99 -1.35
CA PHE A 95 17.50 1.08 -0.25
C PHE A 95 18.61 0.08 -0.65
N ASN A 96 18.67 -0.33 -1.90
CA ASN A 96 19.78 -1.15 -2.39
C ASN A 96 21.12 -0.41 -2.38
N SER A 97 21.13 0.91 -2.48
CA SER A 97 22.35 1.71 -2.42
C SER A 97 23.07 1.66 -1.06
N PHE A 98 22.39 1.24 0.01
CA PHE A 98 23.00 1.02 1.31
C PHE A 98 23.90 -0.22 1.35
N SER A 99 23.73 -1.18 0.42
CA SER A 99 24.28 -2.54 0.51
C SER A 99 25.78 -2.62 0.77
N MET A 100 26.60 -1.70 0.26
CA MET A 100 28.04 -1.62 0.48
C MET A 100 28.45 -0.41 1.32
N THR A 101 27.48 0.30 1.89
CA THR A 101 27.74 1.48 2.72
C THR A 101 28.04 1.06 4.16
N LYS A 102 29.13 1.60 4.71
CA LYS A 102 29.51 1.39 6.11
C LYS A 102 28.84 2.43 7.00
N LEU A 103 28.06 1.97 8.00
CA LEU A 103 27.17 2.83 8.77
C LEU A 103 27.35 2.79 10.29
N GLY A 104 28.28 1.98 10.81
CA GLY A 104 28.53 1.89 12.26
C GLY A 104 29.37 0.68 12.62
N ASP A 105 29.64 0.48 13.89
CA ASP A 105 30.44 -0.64 14.42
C ASP A 105 29.55 -1.80 14.89
N THR A 106 28.32 -1.52 15.29
CA THR A 106 27.35 -2.51 15.78
C THR A 106 26.12 -2.59 14.87
N GLN A 107 25.34 -3.66 15.04
CA GLN A 107 24.06 -3.83 14.33
C GLN A 107 23.11 -2.69 14.64
N GLU A 108 23.03 -2.28 15.89
CA GLU A 108 22.15 -1.21 16.39
C GLU A 108 22.52 0.14 15.72
N GLU A 109 23.80 0.44 15.62
CA GLU A 109 24.28 1.67 14.97
C GLU A 109 23.99 1.66 13.47
N VAL A 110 24.19 0.52 12.80
CA VAL A 110 23.86 0.36 11.38
C VAL A 110 22.37 0.58 11.14
N PHE A 111 21.50 -0.03 11.96
CA PHE A 111 20.04 0.10 11.82
C PHE A 111 19.57 1.51 12.16
N ALA A 112 20.10 2.14 13.18
CA ALA A 112 19.81 3.53 13.53
C ALA A 112 20.20 4.48 12.39
N SER A 113 21.35 4.25 11.77
CA SER A 113 21.82 5.05 10.62
C SER A 113 20.94 4.87 9.37
N ILE A 114 20.46 3.65 9.08
CA ILE A 114 19.50 3.41 7.99
C ILE A 114 18.21 4.17 8.27
N LYS A 115 17.66 4.03 9.50
CA LYS A 115 16.43 4.69 9.92
C LYS A 115 16.53 6.20 9.76
N GLU A 116 17.54 6.83 10.37
CA GLU A 116 17.73 8.28 10.37
C GLU A 116 17.83 8.84 8.94
N LYS A 117 18.65 8.20 8.09
CA LYS A 117 18.80 8.60 6.70
C LYS A 117 17.49 8.46 5.92
N ALA A 118 16.81 7.32 6.05
CA ALA A 118 15.56 7.08 5.34
C ALA A 118 14.44 8.03 5.79
N GLU A 119 14.30 8.29 7.09
CA GLU A 119 13.33 9.28 7.61
C GLU A 119 13.57 10.66 7.02
N LYS A 120 14.82 11.11 7.02
CA LYS A 120 15.20 12.42 6.48
C LYS A 120 14.91 12.48 4.99
N ASP A 121 15.48 11.57 4.21
CA ASP A 121 15.44 11.64 2.74
C ASP A 121 14.01 11.49 2.21
N LEU A 122 13.22 10.58 2.79
CA LEU A 122 11.82 10.36 2.38
C LEU A 122 10.93 11.53 2.83
N SER A 123 11.17 12.11 4.02
CA SER A 123 10.39 13.26 4.48
C SER A 123 10.68 14.50 3.63
N GLU A 124 11.93 14.73 3.25
CA GLU A 124 12.32 15.80 2.33
C GLU A 124 11.73 15.58 0.93
N LEU A 125 11.81 14.35 0.41
CA LEU A 125 11.27 14.01 -0.90
C LEU A 125 9.75 14.24 -0.99
N LEU A 126 9.01 13.77 0.02
CA LEU A 126 7.54 13.75 0.02
C LEU A 126 6.91 15.01 0.59
N GLU A 127 7.73 15.92 1.14
CA GLU A 127 7.29 17.15 1.80
C GLU A 127 6.28 16.88 2.94
N THR A 128 6.49 15.76 3.67
CA THR A 128 5.65 15.34 4.80
C THR A 128 6.48 14.55 5.81
N THR A 129 5.93 14.30 7.00
CA THR A 129 6.58 13.44 7.98
C THR A 129 6.47 11.98 7.54
N VAL A 130 7.61 11.33 7.37
CA VAL A 130 7.73 9.88 7.18
C VAL A 130 8.29 9.29 8.45
N ILE A 131 7.65 8.23 8.96
CA ILE A 131 8.11 7.50 10.15
C ILE A 131 8.73 6.20 9.65
N VAL A 132 9.97 5.93 10.03
CA VAL A 132 10.71 4.71 9.64
C VAL A 132 11.07 3.91 10.88
N GLU A 133 10.90 2.60 10.82
CA GLU A 133 11.40 1.66 11.82
C GLU A 133 12.17 0.52 11.17
N THR A 134 13.14 -0.01 11.93
CA THR A 134 13.99 -1.11 11.50
C THR A 134 13.88 -2.27 12.49
N PHE A 135 13.73 -3.48 11.97
CA PHE A 135 13.59 -4.69 12.79
C PHE A 135 14.67 -5.71 12.43
N SER A 136 15.31 -6.24 13.46
CA SER A 136 16.18 -7.41 13.29
C SER A 136 15.34 -8.69 13.19
N ASN A 137 15.87 -9.70 12.53
CA ASN A 137 15.22 -11.01 12.44
C ASN A 137 14.92 -11.64 13.82
N LEU A 138 15.82 -11.40 14.79
CA LEU A 138 15.67 -11.89 16.16
C LEU A 138 14.55 -11.17 16.93
N PHE A 139 14.31 -9.90 16.62
CA PHE A 139 13.27 -9.12 17.28
C PHE A 139 11.87 -9.60 16.87
N CYS A 140 11.67 -9.89 15.58
CA CYS A 140 10.39 -10.40 15.08
C CYS A 140 9.98 -11.76 15.67
N ILE A 141 10.96 -12.57 16.11
CA ILE A 141 10.70 -13.89 16.70
C ILE A 141 10.38 -13.81 18.19
N LYS A 142 10.92 -12.81 18.92
CA LYS A 142 10.87 -12.73 20.38
C LYS A 142 9.74 -11.91 20.96
N SER A 143 9.04 -11.14 20.17
CA SER A 143 8.04 -10.19 20.64
C SER A 143 6.64 -10.58 20.19
N GLU A 144 5.85 -11.15 21.09
CA GLU A 144 4.40 -11.36 20.90
C GLU A 144 3.65 -10.05 20.60
N ARG A 145 4.25 -8.90 20.92
CA ARG A 145 3.68 -7.57 20.65
C ARG A 145 3.96 -7.04 19.26
N THR A 146 4.87 -7.66 18.50
CA THR A 146 5.30 -7.17 17.20
C THR A 146 4.47 -7.71 16.04
N MET A 147 3.66 -8.74 16.28
CA MET A 147 2.83 -9.36 15.24
C MET A 147 1.38 -9.28 15.67
N VAL A 148 0.64 -8.40 15.03
CA VAL A 148 -0.79 -8.22 15.25
C VAL A 148 -1.55 -8.78 14.06
N ASN A 149 -2.45 -9.70 14.31
CA ASN A 149 -3.35 -10.24 13.30
C ASN A 149 -4.70 -9.53 13.40
N GLU A 150 -4.79 -8.35 12.81
CA GLU A 150 -6.02 -7.53 12.79
C GLU A 150 -6.87 -7.76 11.54
N TRP A 151 -6.37 -8.53 10.57
CA TRP A 151 -6.93 -8.57 9.21
C TRP A 151 -8.27 -9.26 9.12
N ASN A 152 -8.52 -10.25 9.97
CA ASN A 152 -9.72 -11.06 9.89
C ASN A 152 -10.70 -10.87 11.03
N LEU A 153 -10.29 -10.18 12.10
CA LEU A 153 -11.11 -10.03 13.30
C LEU A 153 -11.23 -8.55 13.67
N ASP A 154 -12.44 -8.10 13.81
CA ASP A 154 -12.77 -6.90 14.52
C ASP A 154 -12.82 -7.23 16.02
N GLU A 155 -11.96 -6.59 16.82
CA GLU A 155 -11.89 -6.82 18.26
C GLU A 155 -13.24 -6.56 18.97
N GLU A 156 -14.05 -5.63 18.47
CA GLU A 156 -15.35 -5.29 19.05
C GLU A 156 -16.45 -6.29 18.68
N SER A 157 -16.41 -6.87 17.48
CA SER A 157 -17.51 -7.71 16.96
C SER A 157 -17.15 -9.17 16.75
N GLN A 158 -15.87 -9.54 16.80
CA GLN A 158 -15.36 -10.89 16.45
C GLN A 158 -15.85 -11.37 15.07
N GLN A 159 -16.20 -10.46 14.18
CA GLN A 159 -16.68 -10.78 12.84
C GLN A 159 -15.53 -10.67 11.82
N SER A 160 -15.27 -11.75 11.13
CA SER A 160 -14.32 -11.82 10.02
C SER A 160 -14.88 -11.12 8.77
N HIS A 161 -14.00 -10.71 7.87
CA HIS A 161 -14.38 -10.32 6.51
C HIS A 161 -14.87 -11.56 5.73
N ILE A 162 -15.91 -11.36 4.93
CA ILE A 162 -16.45 -12.39 4.02
C ILE A 162 -15.59 -12.34 2.76
N THR A 163 -14.91 -13.44 2.43
CA THR A 163 -14.22 -13.59 1.14
C THR A 163 -15.26 -13.84 0.07
N ILE A 164 -15.39 -12.90 -0.86
CA ILE A 164 -16.48 -12.89 -1.84
C ILE A 164 -16.42 -14.14 -2.72
N GLU A 165 -15.26 -14.41 -3.30
CA GLU A 165 -15.04 -15.54 -4.21
C GLU A 165 -15.20 -16.92 -3.58
N ASP A 166 -15.10 -17.01 -2.24
CA ASP A 166 -15.30 -18.29 -1.53
C ASP A 166 -16.74 -18.47 -1.02
N THR A 167 -17.49 -17.36 -0.92
CA THR A 167 -18.81 -17.37 -0.26
C THR A 167 -19.98 -17.32 -1.24
N TYR A 168 -19.80 -16.66 -2.38
CA TYR A 168 -20.85 -16.46 -3.37
C TYR A 168 -20.62 -17.32 -4.61
N PRO A 169 -21.69 -17.78 -5.30
CA PRO A 169 -21.56 -18.54 -6.54
C PRO A 169 -21.08 -17.63 -7.66
N ILE A 170 -19.81 -17.76 -8.03
CA ILE A 170 -19.17 -16.92 -9.05
C ILE A 170 -18.90 -17.66 -10.36
N GLU A 171 -19.14 -18.97 -10.41
CA GLU A 171 -18.80 -19.84 -11.54
C GLU A 171 -19.56 -19.49 -12.82
N ASP A 172 -20.78 -18.97 -12.67
CA ASP A 172 -21.65 -18.57 -13.81
C ASP A 172 -21.51 -17.10 -14.19
N ILE A 173 -20.62 -16.34 -13.52
CA ILE A 173 -20.41 -14.92 -13.79
C ILE A 173 -19.42 -14.74 -14.93
N VAL A 174 -19.80 -13.96 -15.92
CA VAL A 174 -18.92 -13.60 -17.03
C VAL A 174 -18.26 -12.26 -16.78
N PHE A 175 -16.94 -12.27 -16.55
CA PHE A 175 -16.14 -11.07 -16.37
C PHE A 175 -15.62 -10.59 -17.74
N GLU A 176 -16.10 -9.45 -18.20
CA GLU A 176 -15.74 -8.89 -19.52
C GLU A 176 -15.01 -7.55 -19.44
N LYS A 177 -14.99 -6.91 -18.26
CA LYS A 177 -14.40 -5.60 -18.05
C LYS A 177 -13.06 -5.71 -17.32
N TYR A 178 -12.01 -5.19 -17.92
CA TYR A 178 -10.64 -5.22 -17.38
C TYR A 178 -9.97 -3.83 -17.34
N LEU A 179 -10.75 -2.77 -17.59
CA LEU A 179 -10.43 -1.38 -17.26
C LEU A 179 -11.46 -0.89 -16.25
N GLU A 180 -11.04 -0.04 -15.32
CA GLU A 180 -11.88 0.46 -14.21
C GLU A 180 -13.24 0.93 -14.73
N ASP A 181 -14.30 0.29 -14.24
CA ASP A 181 -15.67 0.60 -14.64
C ASP A 181 -16.58 0.68 -13.41
N PRO A 182 -16.77 1.87 -12.83
CA PRO A 182 -17.60 2.03 -11.64
C PRO A 182 -19.10 1.74 -11.89
N SER A 183 -19.54 1.66 -13.16
CA SER A 183 -20.93 1.31 -13.49
C SER A 183 -21.26 -0.15 -13.15
N LEU A 184 -20.27 -0.97 -12.88
CA LEU A 184 -20.47 -2.35 -12.41
C LEU A 184 -21.03 -2.40 -10.97
N LEU A 185 -20.74 -1.39 -10.15
CA LEU A 185 -21.16 -1.37 -8.75
C LEU A 185 -22.69 -1.22 -8.62
N ARG A 186 -23.29 -2.09 -7.83
CA ARG A 186 -24.72 -2.08 -7.54
C ARG A 186 -24.97 -1.88 -6.05
N VAL A 187 -25.92 -0.99 -5.73
CA VAL A 187 -26.37 -0.73 -4.37
C VAL A 187 -27.44 -1.72 -3.97
N VAL A 188 -27.37 -2.22 -2.74
CA VAL A 188 -28.43 -3.00 -2.11
C VAL A 188 -28.71 -2.48 -0.71
N ASP A 189 -29.91 -2.72 -0.19
CA ASP A 189 -30.21 -2.43 1.20
C ASP A 189 -29.39 -3.34 2.11
N ALA A 190 -28.81 -2.77 3.16
CA ALA A 190 -28.00 -3.55 4.09
C ALA A 190 -28.91 -4.38 5.02
N GLU A 191 -28.72 -5.69 5.03
CA GLU A 191 -29.41 -6.59 5.96
C GLU A 191 -28.92 -6.43 7.40
N VAL A 192 -27.65 -6.03 7.57
CA VAL A 192 -27.01 -5.73 8.84
C VAL A 192 -26.33 -4.36 8.78
N PRO A 193 -26.18 -3.63 9.90
CA PRO A 193 -25.62 -2.30 9.89
C PRO A 193 -24.17 -2.22 9.36
N VAL A 194 -23.43 -3.32 9.43
CA VAL A 194 -22.03 -3.40 9.05
C VAL A 194 -21.79 -4.55 8.08
N SER A 195 -21.24 -4.23 6.92
CA SER A 195 -20.78 -5.21 5.93
C SER A 195 -19.24 -5.20 5.87
N ARG A 196 -18.65 -6.39 5.76
CA ARG A 196 -17.20 -6.58 5.63
C ARG A 196 -16.91 -7.55 4.50
N TYR A 197 -16.20 -7.07 3.49
CA TYR A 197 -15.85 -7.85 2.31
C TYR A 197 -14.34 -7.94 2.14
N HIS A 198 -13.90 -9.09 1.66
CA HIS A 198 -12.53 -9.34 1.25
C HIS A 198 -12.53 -9.96 -0.15
N SER A 199 -11.54 -9.62 -0.96
CA SER A 199 -11.23 -10.35 -2.19
C SER A 199 -9.73 -10.45 -2.38
N ALA A 200 -9.28 -11.65 -2.75
CA ALA A 200 -7.90 -11.93 -3.13
C ALA A 200 -7.64 -11.74 -4.65
N LEU A 201 -8.62 -11.27 -5.40
CA LEU A 201 -8.55 -11.16 -6.86
C LEU A 201 -8.14 -9.77 -7.36
N LEU A 202 -7.82 -8.82 -6.44
CA LEU A 202 -7.29 -7.53 -6.84
C LEU A 202 -6.00 -7.70 -7.65
N ARG A 203 -6.01 -7.16 -8.86
CA ARG A 203 -4.85 -7.15 -9.73
C ARG A 203 -4.91 -5.93 -10.63
N SER A 204 -3.75 -5.29 -10.79
CA SER A 204 -3.53 -4.20 -11.73
C SER A 204 -2.19 -4.36 -12.42
N ARG A 205 -1.76 -3.35 -13.16
CA ARG A 205 -0.43 -3.26 -13.75
C ARG A 205 0.33 -2.07 -13.17
N CYS A 206 1.60 -2.26 -12.94
CA CYS A 206 2.50 -1.17 -12.59
C CYS A 206 2.51 -0.13 -13.72
N ARG A 207 2.26 1.14 -13.39
CA ARG A 207 2.27 2.27 -14.33
C ARG A 207 3.58 2.36 -15.12
N VAL A 208 4.69 1.94 -14.52
CA VAL A 208 6.04 2.10 -15.07
C VAL A 208 6.48 0.91 -15.91
N THR A 209 6.21 -0.32 -15.46
CA THR A 209 6.73 -1.55 -16.08
C THR A 209 5.67 -2.40 -16.78
N ALA A 210 4.39 -2.06 -16.62
CA ALA A 210 3.24 -2.87 -17.03
C ALA A 210 3.23 -4.30 -16.47
N GLN A 211 4.11 -4.61 -15.49
CA GLN A 211 4.11 -5.89 -14.78
C GLN A 211 2.91 -5.97 -13.84
N PRO A 212 2.38 -7.18 -13.57
CA PRO A 212 1.22 -7.36 -12.71
C PRO A 212 1.54 -6.99 -11.27
N ASP A 213 0.63 -6.27 -10.62
CA ASP A 213 0.58 -5.98 -9.20
C ASP A 213 -0.68 -6.63 -8.64
N SER A 214 -0.52 -7.71 -7.87
CA SER A 214 -1.60 -8.47 -7.27
C SER A 214 -1.69 -8.19 -5.78
N GLY A 215 -2.89 -8.22 -5.23
CA GLY A 215 -3.11 -7.95 -3.81
C GLY A 215 -4.44 -8.48 -3.31
N ASP A 216 -4.64 -8.27 -2.03
CA ASP A 216 -5.89 -8.49 -1.32
C ASP A 216 -6.52 -7.12 -1.03
N VAL A 217 -7.84 -7.02 -1.15
CA VAL A 217 -8.61 -5.83 -0.79
C VAL A 217 -9.61 -6.17 0.30
N PHE A 218 -9.66 -5.31 1.32
CA PHE A 218 -10.60 -5.38 2.43
C PHE A 218 -11.47 -4.13 2.41
N VAL A 219 -12.77 -4.31 2.57
CA VAL A 219 -13.76 -3.24 2.56
C VAL A 219 -14.67 -3.39 3.78
N TYR A 220 -14.73 -2.35 4.60
CA TYR A 220 -15.67 -2.21 5.71
C TYR A 220 -16.65 -1.09 5.37
N ILE A 221 -17.95 -1.39 5.49
CA ILE A 221 -19.03 -0.46 5.21
C ILE A 221 -20.01 -0.47 6.39
N LYS A 222 -20.33 0.71 6.94
CA LYS A 222 -21.42 0.86 7.89
C LYS A 222 -22.43 1.86 7.33
N GLY A 223 -23.70 1.46 7.27
CA GLY A 223 -24.76 2.28 6.75
C GLY A 223 -26.03 1.50 6.48
N LYS A 224 -27.05 2.20 5.97
CA LYS A 224 -28.34 1.60 5.59
C LYS A 224 -28.28 0.87 4.24
N LYS A 225 -27.28 1.21 3.43
CA LYS A 225 -27.00 0.63 2.12
C LYS A 225 -25.63 -0.01 2.14
N THR A 226 -25.47 -1.04 1.34
CA THR A 226 -24.18 -1.66 1.07
C THR A 226 -24.04 -1.94 -0.43
N VAL A 227 -22.87 -2.38 -0.86
CA VAL A 227 -22.66 -2.81 -2.22
C VAL A 227 -23.04 -4.29 -2.36
N ASP A 228 -23.66 -4.65 -3.47
CA ASP A 228 -23.84 -6.05 -3.86
C ASP A 228 -22.45 -6.72 -3.96
N PRO A 229 -22.17 -7.81 -3.23
CA PRO A 229 -20.82 -8.38 -3.16
C PRO A 229 -20.32 -8.90 -4.50
N ILE A 230 -21.18 -9.43 -5.35
CA ILE A 230 -20.80 -9.88 -6.69
C ILE A 230 -20.41 -8.69 -7.56
N SER A 231 -21.17 -7.60 -7.50
CA SER A 231 -20.85 -6.38 -8.23
C SER A 231 -19.55 -5.72 -7.74
N LEU A 232 -19.26 -5.83 -6.44
CA LEU A 232 -17.97 -5.41 -5.89
C LEU A 232 -16.82 -6.25 -6.47
N LEU A 233 -17.01 -7.57 -6.59
CA LEU A 233 -16.01 -8.43 -7.20
C LEU A 233 -15.80 -8.11 -8.68
N GLU A 234 -16.89 -7.89 -9.45
CA GLU A 234 -16.80 -7.46 -10.86
C GLU A 234 -16.00 -6.16 -10.98
N TYR A 235 -16.25 -5.20 -10.09
CA TYR A 235 -15.53 -3.94 -10.05
C TYR A 235 -14.05 -4.12 -9.68
N ILE A 236 -13.73 -4.94 -8.66
CA ILE A 236 -12.35 -5.25 -8.28
C ILE A 236 -11.58 -5.88 -9.45
N VAL A 237 -12.21 -6.81 -10.16
CA VAL A 237 -11.62 -7.48 -11.32
C VAL A 237 -11.40 -6.51 -12.49
N SER A 238 -12.19 -5.46 -12.61
CA SER A 238 -12.05 -4.47 -13.69
C SER A 238 -10.72 -3.71 -13.67
N PHE A 239 -10.00 -3.66 -12.54
CA PHE A 239 -8.66 -3.07 -12.49
C PHE A 239 -7.57 -3.87 -13.22
N ARG A 240 -7.88 -5.06 -13.74
CA ARG A 240 -6.88 -6.05 -14.17
C ARG A 240 -5.90 -5.56 -15.23
N ASP A 241 -6.29 -4.64 -16.09
CA ASP A 241 -5.46 -4.04 -17.15
C ASP A 241 -5.16 -2.55 -16.91
N GLU A 242 -5.62 -1.99 -15.76
CA GLU A 242 -5.29 -0.63 -15.38
C GLU A 242 -3.82 -0.48 -14.97
N CYS A 243 -3.25 0.66 -15.34
CA CYS A 243 -1.86 1.03 -15.04
C CYS A 243 -1.83 2.15 -14.00
N HIS A 244 -1.83 1.78 -12.72
CA HIS A 244 -1.87 2.71 -11.60
C HIS A 244 -0.82 2.38 -10.53
N PHE A 245 -0.57 3.33 -9.62
CA PHE A 245 0.09 3.04 -8.35
C PHE A 245 -0.91 2.37 -7.39
N HIS A 246 -0.40 1.64 -6.43
CA HIS A 246 -1.20 0.91 -5.44
C HIS A 246 -2.11 1.85 -4.64
N GLU A 247 -1.57 3.00 -4.27
CA GLU A 247 -2.24 4.05 -3.52
C GLU A 247 -3.44 4.63 -4.32
N GLU A 248 -3.25 4.82 -5.61
CA GLU A 248 -4.29 5.34 -6.53
C GLU A 248 -5.48 4.40 -6.64
N ILE A 249 -5.24 3.08 -6.69
CA ILE A 249 -6.29 2.07 -6.74
C ILE A 249 -7.08 2.04 -5.44
N CYS A 250 -6.41 2.10 -4.29
CA CYS A 250 -7.08 2.17 -3.00
C CYS A 250 -7.97 3.42 -2.91
N GLU A 251 -7.50 4.58 -3.37
CA GLU A 251 -8.28 5.82 -3.43
C GLU A 251 -9.47 5.71 -4.41
N ALA A 252 -9.29 5.05 -5.56
CA ALA A 252 -10.37 4.83 -6.51
C ALA A 252 -11.48 3.96 -5.92
N ILE A 253 -11.13 2.81 -5.33
CA ILE A 253 -12.11 1.92 -4.69
C ILE A 253 -12.86 2.66 -3.57
N TYR A 254 -12.12 3.38 -2.71
CA TYR A 254 -12.74 4.16 -1.64
C TYR A 254 -13.71 5.20 -2.19
N LYS A 255 -13.27 6.01 -3.14
CA LYS A 255 -14.05 7.13 -3.70
C LYS A 255 -15.32 6.65 -4.38
N ARG A 256 -15.26 5.60 -5.20
CA ARG A 256 -16.44 5.04 -5.88
C ARG A 256 -17.46 4.49 -4.89
N LEU A 257 -17.01 3.78 -3.85
CA LEU A 257 -17.91 3.28 -2.81
C LEU A 257 -18.48 4.41 -1.95
N TRP A 258 -17.67 5.42 -1.62
CA TRP A 258 -18.12 6.59 -0.87
C TRP A 258 -19.22 7.34 -1.58
N ASP A 259 -19.02 7.68 -2.86
CA ASP A 259 -19.99 8.42 -3.66
C ASP A 259 -21.28 7.63 -3.92
N LEU A 260 -21.14 6.32 -4.13
CA LEU A 260 -22.27 5.45 -4.47
C LEU A 260 -23.18 5.19 -3.27
N LEU A 261 -22.59 4.92 -2.10
CA LEU A 261 -23.30 4.42 -0.93
C LEU A 261 -23.68 5.51 0.07
N GLU A 262 -22.95 6.64 0.07
CA GLU A 262 -23.05 7.68 1.11
C GLU A 262 -23.07 7.06 2.53
N PRO A 263 -22.06 6.23 2.88
CA PRO A 263 -22.08 5.44 4.10
C PRO A 263 -21.81 6.28 5.34
N GLU A 264 -22.22 5.79 6.52
CA GLU A 264 -21.86 6.39 7.82
C GLU A 264 -20.36 6.23 8.11
N GLU A 265 -19.80 5.06 7.77
CA GLU A 265 -18.40 4.73 7.93
C GLU A 265 -17.95 3.85 6.75
N LEU A 266 -16.74 4.13 6.25
CA LEU A 266 -16.08 3.34 5.21
C LEU A 266 -14.59 3.20 5.53
N ASN A 267 -14.07 1.98 5.34
CA ASN A 267 -12.64 1.72 5.29
C ASN A 267 -12.34 0.83 4.09
N VAL A 268 -11.29 1.16 3.37
CA VAL A 268 -10.73 0.37 2.27
C VAL A 268 -9.24 0.23 2.50
N MET A 269 -8.77 -0.99 2.45
CA MET A 269 -7.38 -1.34 2.66
C MET A 269 -6.94 -2.33 1.58
N CYS A 270 -5.79 -2.08 0.96
CA CYS A 270 -5.21 -2.96 -0.04
C CYS A 270 -3.86 -3.49 0.44
N LEU A 271 -3.66 -4.80 0.38
CA LEU A 271 -2.42 -5.47 0.76
C LEU A 271 -1.80 -6.11 -0.47
N TYR A 272 -0.82 -5.43 -1.04
CA TYR A 272 -0.20 -5.92 -2.27
C TYR A 272 0.88 -6.97 -2.01
N ALA A 273 0.97 -7.90 -2.94
CA ALA A 273 1.99 -8.93 -2.93
C ALA A 273 3.39 -8.32 -3.06
N ARG A 274 4.34 -8.91 -2.33
CA ARG A 274 5.74 -8.48 -2.32
C ARG A 274 6.37 -8.60 -3.71
N ARG A 275 7.05 -7.51 -4.12
CA ARG A 275 7.84 -7.48 -5.36
C ARG A 275 9.18 -6.80 -5.14
N GLY A 276 10.27 -7.51 -5.49
CA GLY A 276 11.62 -6.99 -5.29
C GLY A 276 11.91 -6.64 -3.83
N GLY A 277 11.47 -7.52 -2.91
CA GLY A 277 11.69 -7.38 -1.47
C GLY A 277 10.77 -6.38 -0.76
N TRP A 278 9.78 -5.76 -1.44
CA TRP A 278 8.91 -4.73 -0.87
C TRP A 278 7.43 -5.02 -1.12
N ASP A 279 6.59 -4.86 -0.11
CA ASP A 279 5.14 -4.74 -0.24
C ASP A 279 4.66 -3.33 0.10
N ILE A 280 3.47 -2.98 -0.40
CA ILE A 280 2.84 -1.68 -0.26
C ILE A 280 1.41 -1.90 0.22
N CYS A 281 1.02 -1.21 1.28
CA CYS A 281 -0.24 -1.41 1.98
C CYS A 281 -0.95 -0.06 2.21
N PRO A 282 -1.62 0.51 1.20
CA PRO A 282 -2.41 1.72 1.38
C PRO A 282 -3.71 1.44 2.11
N GLU A 283 -4.13 2.36 2.97
CA GLU A 283 -5.40 2.34 3.68
C GLU A 283 -6.08 3.70 3.62
N ARG A 284 -7.42 3.71 3.41
CA ARG A 284 -8.27 4.88 3.40
C ARG A 284 -9.52 4.64 4.24
N ALA A 285 -9.81 5.55 5.15
CA ALA A 285 -10.95 5.43 6.07
C ALA A 285 -11.68 6.76 6.24
N SER A 286 -12.97 6.72 6.50
CA SER A 286 -13.78 7.92 6.78
C SER A 286 -13.42 8.60 8.11
N SER A 287 -12.72 7.92 9.00
CA SER A 287 -12.22 8.48 10.26
C SER A 287 -11.02 7.70 10.79
N LYS A 288 -10.20 8.37 11.62
CA LYS A 288 -8.99 7.77 12.22
C LYS A 288 -9.27 6.53 13.08
N LYS A 289 -10.46 6.43 13.69
CA LYS A 289 -10.82 5.27 14.53
C LYS A 289 -10.97 3.96 13.76
N LEU A 290 -11.13 4.03 12.44
CA LEU A 290 -11.29 2.88 11.56
C LEU A 290 -9.96 2.41 10.96
N LEU A 291 -8.87 3.14 11.19
CA LEU A 291 -7.54 2.75 10.69
C LEU A 291 -6.99 1.59 11.52
N HIS A 292 -6.38 0.63 10.84
CA HIS A 292 -5.71 -0.49 11.48
C HIS A 292 -4.43 -0.01 12.16
N SER A 293 -4.38 -0.12 13.48
CA SER A 293 -3.28 0.41 14.28
C SER A 293 -1.94 -0.18 13.88
N SER A 294 -1.88 -1.48 13.62
CA SER A 294 -0.63 -2.15 13.22
C SER A 294 -0.16 -1.75 11.82
N LEU A 295 -1.05 -1.28 10.94
CA LEU A 295 -0.66 -0.83 9.62
C LEU A 295 -0.04 0.58 9.68
N GLY A 296 -0.74 1.52 10.30
CA GLY A 296 -0.28 2.91 10.42
C GLY A 296 0.85 3.12 11.44
N ASP A 297 1.06 2.19 12.38
CA ASP A 297 2.14 2.25 13.35
C ASP A 297 3.41 1.58 12.81
N ALA A 298 4.42 2.38 12.49
CA ALA A 298 5.69 1.88 11.98
C ALA A 298 6.42 0.98 13.00
N SER A 299 6.15 1.10 14.32
CA SER A 299 6.77 0.26 15.36
C SER A 299 6.25 -1.18 15.41
N CYS A 300 5.17 -1.49 14.69
CA CYS A 300 4.55 -2.81 14.63
C CYS A 300 4.78 -3.49 13.29
N VAL A 301 5.05 -4.80 13.30
CA VAL A 301 5.02 -5.64 12.10
C VAL A 301 3.76 -6.49 12.14
N HIS A 302 2.84 -6.30 11.20
CA HIS A 302 1.61 -7.09 11.15
C HIS A 302 1.84 -8.47 10.52
N VAL A 303 0.94 -9.41 10.83
CA VAL A 303 0.92 -10.74 10.19
C VAL A 303 0.59 -10.58 8.71
N LYS A 304 1.40 -11.21 7.86
CA LYS A 304 1.26 -11.08 6.42
C LYS A 304 0.23 -12.04 5.85
N MET A 305 -0.45 -11.59 4.79
CA MET A 305 -1.25 -12.46 3.97
C MET A 305 -0.36 -13.45 3.20
N PRO A 306 -0.89 -14.61 2.73
CA PRO A 306 -0.07 -15.64 2.08
C PRO A 306 0.78 -15.16 0.89
N ARG A 307 0.38 -14.06 0.26
CA ARG A 307 1.08 -13.50 -0.91
C ARG A 307 2.00 -12.32 -0.61
N GLN A 308 1.99 -11.83 0.60
CA GLN A 308 2.87 -10.74 1.02
C GLN A 308 4.26 -11.21 1.42
#